data_6ee56ef1f0df7f1a9a361ad2e797797e
#
_entry.id   6ee56ef1f0df7f1a9a361ad2e797797e
#
_cell.length_a   1.000
_cell.length_b   1.000
_cell.length_c   1.000
_cell.angle_alpha   90.00
_cell.angle_beta   90.00
_cell.angle_gamma   90.00
#
_symmetry.space_group_name_H-M   'P 1'
#
loop_
_entity.id
_entity.type
_entity.pdbx_description
1 polymer ?
#
loop_
_entity_poly.entity_id
_entity_poly.type
_entity_poly.pdbx_seq_one_letter_code
_entity_poly.pdbx_strand_id
1 'polypeptide(L)'
;MVYLEFPKMSEHPIEKGIAGVVKTYELLDRVRTRQDLVIRDDQFDYEPLLDAANYARRRRIRLSLLDTGRFGLTELEALARLGARILTGDETRPRADEWEILLEVCRASRTYLAVFWNGPLPVAAESPGIPLQTLEDLLGRGMDLHVSNRAHARDIPLLAELAAAAKAGHGYFVYYHHGPLAGELAGPAGRGAWVHFSDKNAAGESEAAAAVDIARAAAEAGARAAVHVEAGLPLELLGRLWDAGAALLFTTPPSDDRSLLRPVERRAARRKLPARAFHLSTDFLP
;
A
#
# COMPACT_ATOMS: atom_id res chain seq x y z
N MET A 1 11.99 9.15 -12.44
CA MET A 1 10.58 9.30 -12.03
C MET A 1 9.77 8.45 -12.97
N VAL A 2 9.22 7.35 -12.50
CA VAL A 2 8.35 6.50 -13.32
C VAL A 2 6.97 7.11 -13.19
N TYR A 3 6.47 7.71 -14.27
CA TYR A 3 5.05 8.03 -14.39
C TYR A 3 4.35 6.69 -14.55
N LEU A 4 3.58 6.32 -13.55
CA LEU A 4 2.74 5.15 -13.64
C LEU A 4 1.51 5.56 -14.45
N GLU A 5 1.50 5.27 -15.74
CA GLU A 5 0.27 5.26 -16.52
C GLU A 5 -0.56 4.10 -16.00
N PHE A 6 -1.68 4.41 -15.39
CA PHE A 6 -2.61 3.41 -14.88
C PHE A 6 -3.32 2.74 -16.06
N PRO A 7 -3.22 1.42 -16.21
CA PRO A 7 -4.04 0.72 -17.18
C PRO A 7 -5.51 0.87 -16.79
N LYS A 8 -6.35 1.12 -17.77
CA LYS A 8 -7.80 1.15 -17.61
C LYS A 8 -8.24 -0.18 -17.00
N MET A 9 -8.71 -0.07 -15.78
CA MET A 9 -9.54 -0.92 -14.95
C MET A 9 -9.68 -2.41 -15.30
N SER A 10 -9.24 -3.24 -14.40
CA SER A 10 -9.82 -4.55 -14.18
C SER A 10 -10.97 -4.44 -13.14
N GLU A 11 -11.87 -5.40 -13.16
CA GLU A 11 -13.05 -5.43 -12.28
C GLU A 11 -12.73 -5.86 -10.84
N HIS A 12 -11.51 -6.34 -10.56
CA HIS A 12 -11.14 -6.86 -9.25
C HIS A 12 -10.87 -5.72 -8.25
N PRO A 13 -11.49 -5.74 -7.05
CA PRO A 13 -11.38 -4.65 -6.06
C PRO A 13 -9.94 -4.30 -5.68
N ILE A 14 -9.08 -5.29 -5.54
CA ILE A 14 -7.66 -5.09 -5.18
C ILE A 14 -6.90 -4.39 -6.30
N GLU A 15 -7.18 -4.73 -7.57
CA GLU A 15 -6.48 -4.12 -8.71
C GLU A 15 -6.73 -2.65 -8.89
N LYS A 16 -7.92 -2.18 -8.52
CA LYS A 16 -8.25 -0.75 -8.61
C LYS A 16 -7.27 0.11 -7.81
N GLY A 17 -6.63 -0.50 -6.82
CA GLY A 17 -5.65 0.17 -5.99
C GLY A 17 -4.18 -0.09 -6.34
N ILE A 18 -3.86 -1.00 -7.27
CA ILE A 18 -2.47 -1.37 -7.55
C ILE A 18 -2.00 -0.82 -8.88
N ALA A 19 -1.04 0.08 -8.81
CA ALA A 19 -0.41 0.64 -9.99
C ALA A 19 0.56 -0.36 -10.64
N GLY A 20 0.54 -0.44 -11.96
CA GLY A 20 1.57 -1.12 -12.72
C GLY A 20 1.46 -2.65 -12.75
N VAL A 21 0.23 -3.20 -12.58
CA VAL A 21 -0.01 -4.62 -12.83
C VAL A 21 0.40 -4.96 -14.26
N VAL A 22 1.25 -5.98 -14.40
CA VAL A 22 1.81 -6.40 -15.67
C VAL A 22 0.76 -7.15 -16.47
N LYS A 23 0.54 -6.74 -17.71
CA LYS A 23 -0.32 -7.48 -18.64
C LYS A 23 0.42 -8.69 -19.20
N THR A 24 -0.32 -9.70 -19.60
CA THR A 24 0.24 -10.98 -20.10
C THR A 24 1.33 -10.79 -21.17
N TYR A 25 1.13 -9.88 -22.10
CA TYR A 25 2.08 -9.64 -23.19
C TYR A 25 3.34 -8.83 -22.75
N GLU A 26 3.26 -8.15 -21.61
CA GLU A 26 4.38 -7.32 -21.10
C GLU A 26 5.33 -8.11 -20.19
N LEU A 27 4.89 -9.27 -19.68
CA LEU A 27 5.64 -10.03 -18.68
C LEU A 27 7.08 -10.33 -19.12
N LEU A 28 7.23 -10.89 -20.32
CA LEU A 28 8.54 -11.28 -20.83
C LEU A 28 9.47 -10.08 -21.05
N ASP A 29 8.92 -8.95 -21.50
CA ASP A 29 9.69 -7.74 -21.73
C ASP A 29 10.14 -7.09 -20.42
N ARG A 30 9.27 -7.02 -19.43
CA ARG A 30 9.61 -6.51 -18.10
C ARG A 30 10.62 -7.39 -17.37
N VAL A 31 10.48 -8.70 -17.49
CA VAL A 31 11.46 -9.65 -16.97
C VAL A 31 12.84 -9.43 -17.61
N ARG A 32 12.91 -9.16 -18.93
CA ARG A 32 14.17 -8.87 -19.65
C ARG A 32 14.76 -7.53 -19.23
N THR A 33 13.93 -6.51 -19.02
CA THR A 33 14.36 -5.17 -18.62
C THR A 33 14.69 -5.03 -17.14
N ARG A 34 14.57 -6.11 -16.35
CA ARG A 34 14.84 -6.16 -14.91
C ARG A 34 14.02 -5.17 -14.08
N GLN A 35 12.80 -4.92 -14.50
CA GLN A 35 11.86 -4.10 -13.73
C GLN A 35 11.17 -4.93 -12.66
N ASP A 36 10.82 -4.29 -11.56
CA ASP A 36 9.95 -4.91 -10.56
C ASP A 36 8.59 -5.24 -11.19
N LEU A 37 8.04 -6.39 -10.83
CA LEU A 37 6.85 -6.94 -11.45
C LEU A 37 5.72 -7.03 -10.44
N VAL A 38 4.52 -6.61 -10.85
CA VAL A 38 3.27 -6.94 -10.18
C VAL A 38 2.44 -7.78 -11.16
N ILE A 39 2.06 -8.97 -10.76
CA ILE A 39 1.38 -9.97 -11.61
C ILE A 39 0.13 -10.42 -10.87
N ARG A 40 -0.97 -10.61 -11.61
CA ARG A 40 -2.17 -11.29 -11.10
C ARG A 40 -2.04 -12.79 -11.29
N ASP A 41 -2.53 -13.55 -10.33
CA ASP A 41 -2.54 -15.00 -10.40
C ASP A 41 -3.53 -15.55 -11.49
N ASP A 42 -4.59 -14.79 -11.81
CA ASP A 42 -5.58 -15.18 -12.80
C ASP A 42 -5.19 -14.88 -14.27
N GLN A 43 -4.13 -14.13 -14.47
CA GLN A 43 -3.63 -13.79 -15.82
C GLN A 43 -2.72 -14.86 -16.43
N PHE A 44 -2.23 -15.79 -15.62
CA PHE A 44 -1.25 -16.79 -16.03
C PHE A 44 -1.60 -18.16 -15.47
N ASP A 45 -1.18 -19.21 -16.13
CA ASP A 45 -1.16 -20.52 -15.56
C ASP A 45 -0.03 -20.66 -14.54
N TYR A 46 -0.15 -21.63 -13.64
CA TYR A 46 0.76 -21.79 -12.51
C TYR A 46 2.23 -21.99 -12.93
N GLU A 47 2.48 -22.88 -13.90
CA GLU A 47 3.84 -23.19 -14.36
C GLU A 47 4.60 -21.97 -14.93
N PRO A 48 4.01 -21.14 -15.82
CA PRO A 48 4.63 -19.88 -16.23
C PRO A 48 4.94 -18.92 -15.10
N LEU A 49 4.08 -18.86 -14.07
CA LEU A 49 4.35 -18.01 -12.89
C LEU A 49 5.48 -18.56 -12.02
N LEU A 50 5.55 -19.88 -11.87
CA LEU A 50 6.63 -20.54 -11.17
C LEU A 50 7.98 -20.27 -11.85
N ASP A 51 8.03 -20.35 -13.17
CA ASP A 51 9.22 -20.01 -13.96
C ASP A 51 9.59 -18.54 -13.83
N ALA A 52 8.60 -17.64 -13.89
CA ALA A 52 8.82 -16.20 -13.70
C ALA A 52 9.37 -15.89 -12.29
N ALA A 53 8.85 -16.54 -11.25
CA ALA A 53 9.34 -16.39 -9.88
C ALA A 53 10.78 -16.88 -9.72
N ASN A 54 11.11 -18.05 -10.29
CA ASN A 54 12.48 -18.56 -10.33
C ASN A 54 13.43 -17.61 -11.04
N TYR A 55 13.02 -17.07 -12.16
CA TYR A 55 13.82 -16.11 -12.93
C TYR A 55 14.01 -14.81 -12.15
N ALA A 56 12.93 -14.25 -11.60
CA ALA A 56 12.96 -13.04 -10.79
C ALA A 56 13.92 -13.18 -9.60
N ARG A 57 13.88 -14.31 -8.89
CA ARG A 57 14.79 -14.62 -7.79
C ARG A 57 16.25 -14.60 -8.22
N ARG A 58 16.58 -15.27 -9.33
CA ARG A 58 17.96 -15.34 -9.86
C ARG A 58 18.50 -13.96 -10.29
N ARG A 59 17.63 -13.09 -10.75
CA ARG A 59 17.96 -11.74 -11.24
C ARG A 59 17.78 -10.65 -10.19
N ARG A 60 17.36 -11.00 -8.98
CA ARG A 60 17.02 -10.06 -7.90
C ARG A 60 15.96 -9.04 -8.29
N ILE A 61 15.00 -9.46 -9.09
CA ILE A 61 13.82 -8.69 -9.47
C ILE A 61 12.77 -8.93 -8.38
N ARG A 62 12.08 -7.88 -7.97
CA ARG A 62 10.97 -7.99 -7.04
C ARG A 62 9.72 -8.43 -7.79
N LEU A 63 9.23 -9.64 -7.47
CA LEU A 63 7.97 -10.16 -7.96
C LEU A 63 6.92 -10.01 -6.88
N SER A 64 5.85 -9.29 -7.18
CA SER A 64 4.65 -9.19 -6.34
C SER A 64 3.51 -9.90 -7.04
N LEU A 65 2.91 -10.87 -6.36
CA LEU A 65 1.77 -11.62 -6.86
C LEU A 65 0.50 -11.10 -6.21
N LEU A 66 -0.41 -10.64 -7.03
CA LEU A 66 -1.76 -10.27 -6.62
C LEU A 66 -2.63 -11.51 -6.64
N ASP A 67 -3.03 -11.94 -5.47
CA ASP A 67 -3.90 -13.08 -5.24
C ASP A 67 -5.36 -12.69 -5.49
N THR A 68 -5.98 -13.33 -6.48
CA THR A 68 -7.39 -13.15 -6.81
C THR A 68 -8.24 -14.35 -6.36
N GLY A 69 -7.62 -15.33 -5.68
CA GLY A 69 -8.27 -16.56 -5.24
C GLY A 69 -8.24 -17.70 -6.26
N ARG A 70 -7.59 -17.50 -7.41
CA ARG A 70 -7.46 -18.55 -8.42
C ARG A 70 -6.58 -19.70 -7.96
N PHE A 71 -5.45 -19.38 -7.33
CA PHE A 71 -4.55 -20.41 -6.83
C PHE A 71 -4.91 -20.84 -5.42
N GLY A 72 -4.69 -22.12 -5.14
CA GLY A 72 -4.79 -22.66 -3.80
C GLY A 72 -3.62 -22.18 -2.91
N LEU A 73 -3.77 -22.42 -1.61
CA LEU A 73 -2.78 -22.00 -0.61
C LEU A 73 -1.40 -22.62 -0.91
N THR A 74 -1.34 -23.89 -1.27
CA THR A 74 -0.09 -24.62 -1.58
C THR A 74 0.67 -24.00 -2.74
N GLU A 75 -0.04 -23.53 -3.77
CA GLU A 75 0.56 -22.89 -4.93
C GLU A 75 1.14 -21.52 -4.57
N LEU A 76 0.43 -20.73 -3.76
CA LEU A 76 0.91 -19.45 -3.24
C LEU A 76 2.14 -19.63 -2.33
N GLU A 77 2.12 -20.65 -1.46
CA GLU A 77 3.28 -20.99 -0.65
C GLU A 77 4.51 -21.30 -1.52
N ALA A 78 4.34 -22.08 -2.58
CA ALA A 78 5.46 -22.42 -3.47
C ALA A 78 6.03 -21.15 -4.14
N LEU A 79 5.18 -20.24 -4.60
CA LEU A 79 5.59 -18.95 -5.18
C LEU A 79 6.28 -18.06 -4.14
N ALA A 80 5.76 -18.00 -2.90
CA ALA A 80 6.37 -17.26 -1.80
C ALA A 80 7.76 -17.82 -1.44
N ARG A 81 7.94 -19.16 -1.42
CA ARG A 81 9.26 -19.82 -1.23
C ARG A 81 10.28 -19.43 -2.30
N LEU A 82 9.83 -19.10 -3.50
CA LEU A 82 10.68 -18.57 -4.57
C LEU A 82 10.98 -17.08 -4.43
N GLY A 83 10.43 -16.42 -3.41
CA GLY A 83 10.68 -15.02 -3.12
C GLY A 83 9.62 -14.06 -3.68
N ALA A 84 8.50 -14.58 -4.16
CA ALA A 84 7.36 -13.73 -4.52
C ALA A 84 6.76 -13.10 -3.27
N ARG A 85 6.40 -11.83 -3.37
CA ARG A 85 5.61 -11.11 -2.38
C ARG A 85 4.16 -11.43 -2.63
N ILE A 86 3.41 -11.74 -1.59
CA ILE A 86 2.00 -12.06 -1.73
C ILE A 86 1.17 -10.83 -1.32
N LEU A 87 0.29 -10.41 -2.21
CA LEU A 87 -0.68 -9.34 -2.01
C LEU A 87 -2.06 -9.99 -2.07
N THR A 88 -2.77 -10.05 -0.95
CA THR A 88 -4.09 -10.67 -0.85
C THR A 88 -5.08 -9.73 -0.16
N GLY A 89 -6.32 -10.13 -0.02
CA GLY A 89 -7.36 -9.34 0.65
C GLY A 89 -8.29 -10.20 1.49
N ASP A 90 -9.00 -9.55 2.42
CA ASP A 90 -10.00 -10.18 3.27
C ASP A 90 -11.17 -10.77 2.47
N GLU A 91 -11.50 -10.19 1.32
CA GLU A 91 -12.51 -10.71 0.40
C GLU A 91 -12.05 -11.98 -0.33
N THR A 92 -10.76 -12.07 -0.63
CA THR A 92 -10.17 -13.20 -1.36
C THR A 92 -9.87 -14.36 -0.43
N ARG A 93 -9.30 -14.06 0.75
CA ARG A 93 -8.97 -15.04 1.79
C ARG A 93 -9.51 -14.59 3.13
N PRO A 94 -10.76 -14.96 3.46
CA PRO A 94 -11.41 -14.50 4.69
C PRO A 94 -10.94 -15.22 5.96
N ARG A 95 -9.98 -16.14 5.86
CA ARG A 95 -9.53 -16.99 6.97
C ARG A 95 -8.14 -16.58 7.45
N ALA A 96 -8.02 -16.33 8.74
CA ALA A 96 -6.75 -15.94 9.37
C ALA A 96 -5.67 -17.01 9.30
N ASP A 97 -6.05 -18.30 9.39
CA ASP A 97 -5.10 -19.42 9.31
C ASP A 97 -4.37 -19.48 7.95
N GLU A 98 -5.03 -19.10 6.86
CA GLU A 98 -4.36 -18.97 5.55
C GLU A 98 -3.32 -17.85 5.56
N TRP A 99 -3.62 -16.72 6.20
CA TRP A 99 -2.65 -15.63 6.34
C TRP A 99 -1.48 -16.00 7.24
N GLU A 100 -1.73 -16.77 8.31
CA GLU A 100 -0.66 -17.27 9.17
C GLU A 100 0.32 -18.14 8.39
N ILE A 101 -0.19 -19.08 7.61
CA ILE A 101 0.64 -19.95 6.78
C ILE A 101 1.44 -19.14 5.75
N LEU A 102 0.79 -18.24 5.03
CA LEU A 102 1.46 -17.39 4.03
C LEU A 102 2.51 -16.48 4.69
N LEU A 103 2.22 -15.90 5.85
CA LEU A 103 3.15 -15.05 6.57
C LEU A 103 4.40 -15.82 7.02
N GLU A 104 4.25 -17.03 7.54
CA GLU A 104 5.36 -17.90 7.91
C GLU A 104 6.29 -18.18 6.72
N VAL A 105 5.70 -18.56 5.59
CA VAL A 105 6.46 -18.85 4.36
C VAL A 105 7.14 -17.60 3.82
N CYS A 106 6.44 -16.47 3.80
CA CYS A 106 7.00 -15.20 3.35
C CYS A 106 8.20 -14.78 4.23
N ARG A 107 8.08 -14.90 5.55
CA ARG A 107 9.17 -14.59 6.49
C ARG A 107 10.38 -15.50 6.28
N ALA A 108 10.16 -16.82 6.18
CA ALA A 108 11.22 -17.79 5.91
C ALA A 108 11.94 -17.50 4.59
N SER A 109 11.24 -17.00 3.59
CA SER A 109 11.77 -16.67 2.28
C SER A 109 12.29 -15.23 2.15
N ARG A 110 12.27 -14.45 3.24
CA ARG A 110 12.67 -13.04 3.28
C ARG A 110 11.89 -12.16 2.31
N THR A 111 10.63 -12.48 2.15
CA THR A 111 9.63 -11.68 1.42
C THR A 111 8.55 -11.20 2.40
N TYR A 112 7.44 -10.66 1.92
CA TYR A 112 6.38 -10.18 2.79
C TYR A 112 4.99 -10.57 2.29
N LEU A 113 4.05 -10.62 3.22
CA LEU A 113 2.62 -10.71 3.00
C LEU A 113 2.01 -9.33 3.23
N ALA A 114 1.26 -8.81 2.27
CA ALA A 114 0.43 -7.63 2.41
C ALA A 114 -1.05 -7.99 2.27
N VAL A 115 -1.85 -7.56 3.21
CA VAL A 115 -3.30 -7.81 3.24
C VAL A 115 -4.04 -6.49 3.05
N PHE A 116 -4.96 -6.47 2.08
CA PHE A 116 -5.86 -5.35 1.82
C PHE A 116 -7.20 -5.64 2.50
N TRP A 117 -7.54 -4.83 3.49
CA TRP A 117 -8.76 -4.99 4.26
C TRP A 117 -9.83 -4.00 3.79
N ASN A 118 -10.86 -4.51 3.15
CA ASN A 118 -11.99 -3.74 2.65
C ASN A 118 -13.21 -3.81 3.58
N GLY A 119 -13.38 -4.90 4.31
CA GLY A 119 -14.47 -5.12 5.27
C GLY A 119 -14.43 -4.21 6.50
N PRO A 120 -15.44 -4.25 7.36
CA PRO A 120 -15.41 -3.57 8.65
C PRO A 120 -14.30 -4.17 9.52
N LEU A 121 -13.52 -3.30 10.20
CA LEU A 121 -12.53 -3.78 11.16
C LEU A 121 -13.26 -4.37 12.38
N PRO A 122 -12.76 -5.44 13.00
CA PRO A 122 -13.35 -6.03 14.19
C PRO A 122 -13.23 -5.06 15.37
N VAL A 123 -14.38 -4.63 15.93
CA VAL A 123 -14.43 -3.69 17.06
C VAL A 123 -14.61 -4.43 18.38
N ALA A 124 -15.08 -5.68 18.33
CA ALA A 124 -15.32 -6.51 19.51
C ALA A 124 -14.92 -7.97 19.24
N ALA A 125 -14.63 -8.70 20.32
CA ALA A 125 -14.25 -10.12 20.24
C ALA A 125 -15.31 -11.02 19.56
N GLU A 126 -16.55 -10.59 19.51
CA GLU A 126 -17.69 -11.31 18.94
C GLU A 126 -18.02 -10.88 17.51
N SER A 127 -17.23 -9.98 16.90
CA SER A 127 -17.46 -9.56 15.51
C SER A 127 -17.26 -10.75 14.57
N PRO A 128 -18.15 -10.96 13.59
CA PRO A 128 -17.93 -11.99 12.58
C PRO A 128 -16.66 -11.66 11.77
N GLY A 129 -15.83 -12.66 11.56
CA GLY A 129 -14.59 -12.52 10.82
C GLY A 129 -13.35 -12.81 11.67
N ILE A 130 -12.24 -12.18 11.31
CA ILE A 130 -10.96 -12.37 12.00
C ILE A 130 -10.95 -11.55 13.29
N PRO A 131 -10.68 -12.16 14.45
CA PRO A 131 -10.63 -11.45 15.73
C PRO A 131 -9.51 -10.36 15.72
N LEU A 132 -9.76 -9.26 16.43
CA LEU A 132 -8.78 -8.17 16.55
C LEU A 132 -7.43 -8.67 17.08
N GLN A 133 -7.44 -9.49 18.12
CA GLN A 133 -6.21 -10.07 18.69
C GLN A 133 -5.40 -10.85 17.66
N THR A 134 -6.06 -11.63 16.81
CA THR A 134 -5.37 -12.38 15.73
C THR A 134 -4.76 -11.42 14.70
N LEU A 135 -5.46 -10.33 14.39
CA LEU A 135 -4.94 -9.31 13.47
C LEU A 135 -3.71 -8.62 14.06
N GLU A 136 -3.74 -8.25 15.34
CA GLU A 136 -2.60 -7.66 16.06
C GLU A 136 -1.41 -8.62 16.12
N ASP A 137 -1.65 -9.90 16.37
CA ASP A 137 -0.60 -10.92 16.40
C ASP A 137 0.07 -11.09 15.03
N LEU A 138 -0.72 -11.10 13.94
CA LEU A 138 -0.19 -11.15 12.58
C LEU A 138 0.66 -9.92 12.23
N LEU A 139 0.18 -8.74 12.62
CA LEU A 139 0.93 -7.48 12.46
C LEU A 139 2.22 -7.50 13.28
N GLY A 140 2.16 -7.96 14.53
CA GLY A 140 3.32 -8.15 15.41
C GLY A 140 4.36 -9.13 14.86
N ARG A 141 3.96 -10.01 13.96
CA ARG A 141 4.82 -10.95 13.22
C ARG A 141 5.32 -10.42 11.89
N GLY A 142 4.98 -9.18 11.52
CA GLY A 142 5.50 -8.48 10.34
C GLY A 142 4.64 -8.58 9.08
N MET A 143 3.36 -8.86 9.21
CA MET A 143 2.38 -8.70 8.13
C MET A 143 2.21 -7.21 7.82
N ASP A 144 2.07 -6.86 6.54
CA ASP A 144 1.65 -5.52 6.13
C ASP A 144 0.12 -5.50 6.02
N LEU A 145 -0.52 -4.46 6.56
CA LEU A 145 -1.96 -4.28 6.48
C LEU A 145 -2.31 -2.95 5.82
N HIS A 146 -3.12 -3.02 4.79
CA HIS A 146 -3.63 -1.87 4.05
C HIS A 146 -5.13 -1.73 4.31
N VAL A 147 -5.56 -0.57 4.82
CA VAL A 147 -6.94 -0.29 5.20
C VAL A 147 -7.39 1.01 4.56
N SER A 148 -8.66 1.08 4.13
CA SER A 148 -9.29 2.29 3.59
C SER A 148 -10.57 2.59 4.34
N ASN A 149 -10.93 3.87 4.44
CA ASN A 149 -12.26 4.28 4.93
C ASN A 149 -13.29 4.49 3.81
N ARG A 150 -12.97 4.09 2.59
CA ARG A 150 -13.87 4.30 1.43
C ARG A 150 -15.20 3.57 1.57
N ALA A 151 -15.17 2.30 2.00
CA ALA A 151 -16.37 1.47 2.13
C ALA A 151 -16.96 1.56 3.55
N HIS A 152 -16.12 1.70 4.57
CA HIS A 152 -16.51 1.66 5.97
C HIS A 152 -15.79 2.74 6.76
N ALA A 153 -16.51 3.46 7.63
CA ALA A 153 -15.90 4.33 8.61
C ALA A 153 -14.91 3.54 9.49
N ARG A 154 -13.85 4.19 9.92
CA ARG A 154 -12.80 3.57 10.73
C ARG A 154 -12.67 4.25 12.09
N ASP A 155 -12.55 3.45 13.11
CA ASP A 155 -12.26 3.91 14.46
C ASP A 155 -10.80 4.35 14.55
N ILE A 156 -10.57 5.63 14.87
CA ILE A 156 -9.22 6.22 14.88
C ILE A 156 -8.33 5.62 15.98
N PRO A 157 -8.81 5.43 17.24
CA PRO A 157 -8.07 4.69 18.26
C PRO A 157 -7.61 3.30 17.79
N LEU A 158 -8.50 2.53 17.20
CA LEU A 158 -8.18 1.20 16.67
C LEU A 158 -7.11 1.25 15.57
N LEU A 159 -7.18 2.21 14.66
CA LEU A 159 -6.11 2.40 13.66
C LEU A 159 -4.75 2.67 14.33
N ALA A 160 -4.73 3.39 15.44
CA ALA A 160 -3.50 3.67 16.17
C ALA A 160 -2.93 2.42 16.86
N GLU A 161 -3.79 1.55 17.39
CA GLU A 161 -3.39 0.26 17.98
C GLU A 161 -2.78 -0.67 16.92
N LEU A 162 -3.47 -0.85 15.80
CA LEU A 162 -2.98 -1.66 14.68
C LEU A 162 -1.66 -1.12 14.10
N ALA A 163 -1.51 0.20 14.01
CA ALA A 163 -0.27 0.82 13.56
C ALA A 163 0.89 0.54 14.52
N ALA A 164 0.64 0.59 15.84
CA ALA A 164 1.64 0.27 16.84
C ALA A 164 2.06 -1.21 16.78
N ALA A 165 1.10 -2.13 16.62
CA ALA A 165 1.37 -3.55 16.45
C ALA A 165 2.22 -3.84 15.21
N ALA A 166 1.86 -3.26 14.06
CA ALA A 166 2.62 -3.40 12.82
C ALA A 166 4.06 -2.87 12.96
N LYS A 167 4.22 -1.71 13.59
CA LYS A 167 5.54 -1.12 13.83
C LYS A 167 6.40 -2.00 14.73
N ALA A 168 5.83 -2.58 15.78
CA ALA A 168 6.54 -3.52 16.68
C ALA A 168 7.00 -4.78 15.93
N GLY A 169 6.19 -5.28 14.98
CA GLY A 169 6.49 -6.43 14.15
C GLY A 169 7.39 -6.14 12.94
N HIS A 170 7.82 -4.88 12.74
CA HIS A 170 8.54 -4.45 11.53
C HIS A 170 7.74 -4.60 10.23
N GLY A 171 6.41 -4.69 10.33
CA GLY A 171 5.47 -4.60 9.22
C GLY A 171 5.07 -3.14 8.95
N TYR A 172 4.19 -2.97 7.98
CA TYR A 172 3.61 -1.67 7.65
C TYR A 172 2.10 -1.70 7.87
N PHE A 173 1.62 -0.69 8.56
CA PHE A 173 0.21 -0.34 8.58
C PHE A 173 -0.01 0.86 7.67
N VAL A 174 -0.80 0.69 6.61
CA VAL A 174 -1.04 1.70 5.58
C VAL A 174 -2.53 2.05 5.58
N TYR A 175 -2.83 3.29 5.86
CA TYR A 175 -4.19 3.80 5.91
C TYR A 175 -4.47 4.76 4.76
N TYR A 176 -5.47 4.45 3.94
CA TYR A 176 -5.93 5.28 2.83
C TYR A 176 -7.15 6.07 3.26
N HIS A 177 -6.96 7.36 3.45
CA HIS A 177 -8.00 8.27 3.91
C HIS A 177 -8.73 8.92 2.73
N HIS A 178 -10.05 8.86 2.79
CA HIS A 178 -10.98 9.50 1.86
C HIS A 178 -11.82 10.52 2.61
N GLY A 179 -12.02 11.68 2.01
CA GLY A 179 -12.78 12.78 2.60
C GLY A 179 -11.90 13.82 3.30
N PRO A 180 -12.52 14.82 3.93
CA PRO A 180 -11.81 15.91 4.60
C PRO A 180 -10.87 15.39 5.69
N LEU A 181 -9.68 15.98 5.79
CA LEU A 181 -8.71 15.59 6.81
C LEU A 181 -9.10 16.15 8.17
N ALA A 182 -8.93 15.32 9.20
CA ALA A 182 -9.12 15.71 10.60
C ALA A 182 -7.82 15.54 11.38
N GLY A 183 -7.57 16.41 12.34
CA GLY A 183 -6.37 16.38 13.18
C GLY A 183 -6.18 15.08 13.97
N GLU A 184 -7.26 14.35 14.23
CA GLU A 184 -7.26 13.05 14.92
C GLU A 184 -6.39 12.00 14.20
N LEU A 185 -6.23 12.10 12.88
CA LEU A 185 -5.38 11.20 12.09
C LEU A 185 -3.89 11.32 12.44
N ALA A 186 -3.47 12.37 13.12
CA ALA A 186 -2.13 12.47 13.69
C ALA A 186 -1.86 11.39 14.75
N GLY A 187 -2.91 10.88 15.44
CA GLY A 187 -2.80 9.78 16.40
C GLY A 187 -2.24 8.50 15.78
N PRO A 188 -2.93 7.86 14.82
CA PRO A 188 -2.41 6.70 14.09
C PRO A 188 -1.06 6.98 13.43
N ALA A 189 -0.88 8.14 12.80
CA ALA A 189 0.39 8.55 12.17
C ALA A 189 1.55 8.52 13.18
N GLY A 190 1.35 9.09 14.37
CA GLY A 190 2.32 9.10 15.47
C GLY A 190 2.60 7.72 16.07
N ARG A 191 1.75 6.75 15.81
CA ARG A 191 1.96 5.33 16.18
C ARG A 191 2.65 4.52 15.09
N GLY A 192 2.92 5.12 13.93
CA GLY A 192 3.66 4.47 12.84
C GLY A 192 2.81 4.12 11.62
N ALA A 193 1.55 4.56 11.56
CA ALA A 193 0.76 4.40 10.35
C ALA A 193 1.35 5.21 9.20
N TRP A 194 1.37 4.61 8.02
CA TRP A 194 1.54 5.32 6.76
C TRP A 194 0.16 5.81 6.33
N VAL A 195 -0.03 7.12 6.33
CA VAL A 195 -1.33 7.72 6.01
C VAL A 195 -1.28 8.27 4.59
N HIS A 196 -2.11 7.69 3.70
CA HIS A 196 -2.27 8.14 2.32
C HIS A 196 -3.53 9.02 2.21
N PHE A 197 -3.40 10.14 1.54
CA PHE A 197 -4.54 11.01 1.21
C PHE A 197 -4.28 11.81 -0.07
N SER A 198 -5.36 12.27 -0.72
CA SER A 198 -5.27 13.19 -1.85
C SER A 198 -5.03 14.61 -1.36
N ASP A 199 -4.31 15.41 -2.14
CA ASP A 199 -4.17 16.84 -1.91
C ASP A 199 -5.53 17.57 -1.92
N LYS A 200 -6.53 17.04 -2.62
CA LYS A 200 -7.91 17.53 -2.59
C LYS A 200 -8.55 17.50 -1.20
N ASN A 201 -8.11 16.55 -0.36
CA ASN A 201 -8.62 16.38 1.00
C ASN A 201 -8.06 17.42 1.98
N ALA A 202 -7.09 18.23 1.55
CA ALA A 202 -6.43 19.29 2.32
C ALA A 202 -6.74 20.70 1.76
N ALA A 203 -7.86 20.87 1.08
CA ALA A 203 -8.20 22.11 0.39
C ALA A 203 -8.61 23.26 1.33
N GLY A 204 -9.19 22.95 2.50
CA GLY A 204 -9.54 23.94 3.52
C GLY A 204 -8.37 24.28 4.43
N GLU A 205 -8.45 25.42 5.14
CA GLU A 205 -7.38 25.85 6.05
C GLU A 205 -7.19 24.87 7.22
N SER A 206 -8.29 24.37 7.78
CA SER A 206 -8.28 23.37 8.85
C SER A 206 -7.68 22.05 8.39
N GLU A 207 -8.08 21.56 7.22
CA GLU A 207 -7.60 20.33 6.61
C GLU A 207 -6.12 20.45 6.21
N ALA A 208 -5.70 21.63 5.74
CA ALA A 208 -4.30 21.90 5.43
C ALA A 208 -3.42 21.87 6.69
N ALA A 209 -3.90 22.42 7.81
CA ALA A 209 -3.22 22.33 9.10
C ALA A 209 -3.14 20.86 9.56
N ALA A 210 -4.26 20.12 9.51
CA ALA A 210 -4.30 18.71 9.85
C ALA A 210 -3.32 17.88 8.99
N ALA A 211 -3.25 18.14 7.69
CA ALA A 211 -2.31 17.45 6.79
C ALA A 211 -0.85 17.64 7.22
N VAL A 212 -0.46 18.83 7.63
CA VAL A 212 0.90 19.15 8.12
C VAL A 212 1.18 18.42 9.44
N ASP A 213 0.20 18.40 10.36
CA ASP A 213 0.35 17.72 11.65
C ASP A 213 0.44 16.20 11.49
N ILE A 214 -0.38 15.61 10.61
CA ILE A 214 -0.28 14.20 10.23
C ILE A 214 1.11 13.89 9.66
N ALA A 215 1.62 14.74 8.76
CA ALA A 215 2.92 14.54 8.15
C ALA A 215 4.05 14.57 9.18
N ARG A 216 3.99 15.51 10.14
CA ARG A 216 4.97 15.64 11.22
C ARG A 216 4.92 14.43 12.16
N ALA A 217 3.73 14.06 12.63
CA ALA A 217 3.54 12.91 13.51
C ALA A 217 4.04 11.62 12.88
N ALA A 218 3.73 11.38 11.59
CA ALA A 218 4.23 10.22 10.85
C ALA A 218 5.76 10.22 10.76
N ALA A 219 6.37 11.36 10.42
CA ALA A 219 7.81 11.48 10.29
C ALA A 219 8.55 11.24 11.62
N GLU A 220 8.05 11.77 12.73
CA GLU A 220 8.57 11.53 14.08
C GLU A 220 8.46 10.06 14.49
N ALA A 221 7.40 9.39 14.07
CA ALA A 221 7.21 7.95 14.29
C ALA A 221 8.04 7.05 13.36
N GLY A 222 8.78 7.60 12.40
CA GLY A 222 9.53 6.83 11.40
C GLY A 222 8.66 6.30 10.24
N ALA A 223 7.40 6.74 10.17
CA ALA A 223 6.48 6.49 9.07
C ALA A 223 6.45 7.66 8.08
N ARG A 224 5.42 7.75 7.24
CA ARG A 224 5.21 8.86 6.30
C ARG A 224 3.73 9.14 6.08
N ALA A 225 3.39 10.40 5.96
CA ALA A 225 2.18 10.80 5.25
C ALA A 225 2.51 10.82 3.75
N ALA A 226 1.72 10.12 2.96
CA ALA A 226 1.85 10.05 1.51
C ALA A 226 0.74 10.87 0.87
N VAL A 227 1.11 12.01 0.31
CA VAL A 227 0.18 12.94 -0.31
C VAL A 227 0.16 12.69 -1.82
N HIS A 228 -0.99 12.25 -2.33
CA HIS A 228 -1.21 12.09 -3.75
C HIS A 228 -1.56 13.45 -4.36
N VAL A 229 -0.59 13.99 -5.11
CA VAL A 229 -0.73 15.31 -5.73
C VAL A 229 -1.38 15.14 -7.09
N GLU A 230 -2.67 15.47 -7.15
CA GLU A 230 -3.48 15.33 -8.37
C GLU A 230 -3.69 16.66 -9.11
N ALA A 231 -3.78 17.71 -8.45
CA ALA A 231 -3.73 19.11 -8.87
C ALA A 231 -4.63 19.97 -7.96
N GLY A 232 -4.12 20.84 -7.21
CA GLY A 232 -4.98 21.78 -6.52
C GLY A 232 -4.40 22.48 -5.32
N LEU A 233 -3.45 21.89 -4.63
CA LEU A 233 -2.85 22.57 -3.48
C LEU A 233 -1.86 23.66 -3.92
N PRO A 234 -1.87 24.80 -3.22
CA PRO A 234 -0.86 25.83 -3.40
C PRO A 234 0.55 25.27 -3.20
N LEU A 235 1.50 25.72 -4.01
CA LEU A 235 2.90 25.29 -3.92
C LEU A 235 3.49 25.51 -2.51
N GLU A 236 3.06 26.55 -1.83
CA GLU A 236 3.46 26.83 -0.44
C GLU A 236 3.03 25.70 0.50
N LEU A 237 1.80 25.22 0.41
CA LEU A 237 1.33 24.11 1.25
C LEU A 237 2.06 22.80 0.92
N LEU A 238 2.32 22.52 -0.36
CA LEU A 238 3.16 21.37 -0.74
C LEU A 238 4.58 21.49 -0.16
N GLY A 239 5.14 22.69 -0.11
CA GLY A 239 6.41 22.96 0.55
C GLY A 239 6.37 22.66 2.06
N ARG A 240 5.32 23.14 2.74
CA ARG A 240 5.11 22.87 4.19
C ARG A 240 4.94 21.38 4.48
N LEU A 241 4.16 20.66 3.67
CA LEU A 241 4.00 19.21 3.79
C LEU A 241 5.33 18.47 3.59
N TRP A 242 6.11 18.89 2.61
CA TRP A 242 7.45 18.35 2.39
C TRP A 242 8.36 18.56 3.59
N ASP A 243 8.40 19.79 4.13
CA ASP A 243 9.24 20.16 5.28
C ASP A 243 8.79 19.43 6.56
N ALA A 244 7.47 19.15 6.70
CA ALA A 244 6.91 18.32 7.75
C ALA A 244 7.24 16.82 7.58
N GLY A 245 7.86 16.41 6.47
CA GLY A 245 8.29 15.04 6.25
C GLY A 245 7.36 14.19 5.38
N ALA A 246 6.35 14.77 4.75
CA ALA A 246 5.48 14.07 3.83
C ALA A 246 6.23 13.51 2.61
N ALA A 247 5.72 12.42 2.07
CA ALA A 247 6.05 11.91 0.75
C ALA A 247 5.05 12.45 -0.27
N LEU A 248 5.52 13.20 -1.26
CA LEU A 248 4.67 13.72 -2.32
C LEU A 248 4.69 12.76 -3.51
N LEU A 249 3.52 12.24 -3.89
CA LEU A 249 3.31 11.32 -4.98
C LEU A 249 2.55 12.04 -6.09
N PHE A 250 3.23 12.30 -7.19
CA PHE A 250 2.64 12.96 -8.35
C PHE A 250 2.03 11.92 -9.28
N THR A 251 0.73 11.81 -9.30
CA THR A 251 -0.01 10.72 -9.93
C THR A 251 -0.74 11.10 -11.21
N THR A 252 -0.96 12.37 -11.45
CA THR A 252 -1.61 12.85 -12.68
C THR A 252 -0.64 13.13 -13.81
N PRO A 253 -1.06 12.88 -15.05
CA PRO A 253 -0.34 13.44 -16.19
C PRO A 253 -0.24 14.97 -16.03
N PRO A 254 0.85 15.56 -16.47
CA PRO A 254 1.04 17.00 -16.35
C PRO A 254 -0.13 17.75 -17.02
N SER A 255 -0.84 18.56 -16.25
CA SER A 255 -1.50 19.70 -16.82
C SER A 255 -0.43 20.57 -17.49
N ASP A 256 -0.77 21.27 -18.54
CA ASP A 256 0.17 21.98 -19.41
C ASP A 256 1.12 22.98 -18.71
N ASP A 257 0.90 23.31 -17.44
CA ASP A 257 1.77 24.17 -16.63
C ASP A 257 2.20 23.54 -15.30
N ARG A 258 3.14 22.58 -15.37
CA ARG A 258 3.82 22.02 -14.18
C ARG A 258 5.17 22.66 -13.88
N SER A 259 5.51 23.75 -14.52
CA SER A 259 6.81 24.39 -14.31
C SER A 259 7.07 24.76 -12.86
N LEU A 260 6.02 25.18 -12.14
CA LEU A 260 6.07 25.53 -10.71
C LEU A 260 6.24 24.32 -9.79
N LEU A 261 5.76 23.14 -10.17
CA LEU A 261 5.86 21.92 -9.36
C LEU A 261 7.21 21.20 -9.53
N ARG A 262 7.94 21.45 -10.62
CA ARG A 262 9.21 20.79 -10.92
C ARG A 262 10.24 20.81 -9.78
N PRO A 263 10.43 21.89 -9.03
CA PRO A 263 11.36 21.91 -7.89
C PRO A 263 10.93 20.93 -6.79
N VAL A 264 9.63 20.88 -6.49
CA VAL A 264 9.06 19.99 -5.46
C VAL A 264 9.12 18.53 -5.94
N GLU A 265 8.78 18.27 -7.19
CA GLU A 265 8.90 16.95 -7.83
C GLU A 265 10.33 16.41 -7.77
N ARG A 266 11.32 17.23 -8.11
CA ARG A 266 12.74 16.84 -8.03
C ARG A 266 13.18 16.52 -6.61
N ARG A 267 12.68 17.26 -5.63
CA ARG A 267 12.96 17.06 -4.22
C ARG A 267 12.31 15.78 -3.71
N ALA A 268 11.05 15.52 -4.07
CA ALA A 268 10.31 14.30 -3.75
C ALA A 268 10.98 13.06 -4.36
N ALA A 269 11.40 13.11 -5.61
CA ALA A 269 12.05 11.99 -6.31
C ALA A 269 13.38 11.55 -5.67
N ARG A 270 14.02 12.39 -4.88
CA ARG A 270 15.27 12.05 -4.15
C ARG A 270 15.03 11.23 -2.89
N ARG A 271 13.80 11.19 -2.36
CA ARG A 271 13.48 10.39 -1.19
C ARG A 271 13.25 8.94 -1.60
N LYS A 272 14.08 8.05 -1.08
CA LYS A 272 13.86 6.60 -1.24
C LYS A 272 12.75 6.19 -0.29
N LEU A 273 11.58 5.85 -0.85
CA LEU A 273 10.47 5.31 -0.10
C LEU A 273 10.54 3.78 -0.11
N PRO A 274 10.14 3.10 0.99
CA PRO A 274 10.07 1.65 0.99
C PRO A 274 9.08 1.17 -0.07
N ALA A 275 9.54 0.31 -0.98
CA ALA A 275 8.76 -0.11 -2.14
C ALA A 275 7.40 -0.71 -1.78
N ARG A 276 7.26 -1.34 -0.62
CA ARG A 276 6.02 -1.98 -0.19
C ARG A 276 4.95 -1.05 0.38
N ALA A 277 5.30 0.19 0.75
CA ALA A 277 4.33 1.16 1.26
C ALA A 277 3.59 1.94 0.15
N PHE A 278 3.94 1.72 -1.13
CA PHE A 278 3.49 2.54 -2.26
C PHE A 278 2.97 1.71 -3.44
N HIS A 279 2.34 0.59 -3.17
CA HIS A 279 1.79 -0.24 -4.23
C HIS A 279 0.40 0.18 -4.70
N LEU A 280 -0.29 1.02 -3.94
CA LEU A 280 -1.64 1.43 -4.28
C LEU A 280 -1.65 2.69 -5.12
N SER A 281 -2.55 2.70 -6.10
CA SER A 281 -2.83 3.85 -6.93
C SER A 281 -3.78 4.82 -6.23
N THR A 282 -3.91 6.01 -6.82
CA THR A 282 -4.92 7.00 -6.43
C THR A 282 -6.36 6.52 -6.58
N ASP A 283 -6.60 5.39 -7.25
CA ASP A 283 -7.95 4.82 -7.36
C ASP A 283 -8.54 4.40 -6.02
N PHE A 284 -7.71 4.25 -4.98
CA PHE A 284 -8.16 4.16 -3.58
C PHE A 284 -8.58 5.50 -2.98
N LEU A 285 -8.22 6.58 -3.62
CA LEU A 285 -8.57 7.92 -3.21
C LEU A 285 -9.81 8.38 -3.99
N PRO A 286 -10.64 9.26 -3.44
CA PRO A 286 -11.85 9.74 -4.10
C PRO A 286 -11.57 10.52 -5.37
#